data_831d2d8e3765b528489a37e7548bb465
#
_entry.id   831d2d8e3765b528489a37e7548bb465
#
_cell.length_a   1.000
_cell.length_b   1.000
_cell.length_c   1.000
_cell.angle_alpha   90.00
_cell.angle_beta   90.00
_cell.angle_gamma   90.00
#
_symmetry.space_group_name_H-M   'P 1'
#
loop_
_entity.id
_entity.type
_entity.pdbx_description
1 polymer ?
#
loop_
_entity_poly.entity_id
_entity_poly.type
_entity_poly.pdbx_seq_one_letter_code
_entity_poly.pdbx_strand_id
1 'polypeptide(L)'
;LIGGPVVCQGYYTASHMPDPELAAKNTSEFSVIDGVRYFHTGDVGQFTADGQLMIIDRKKDLVKLQQGEYVALSKVENVLKQCPYVGMAMAYADSKHSYAVAVVVVNEAPLKKLAASKNISGDLDQLCANATIVKEISDACKAACRAGKLVGFETPAKYALTAEPWTPDNDMVTAAFKLKRQNIVAAFKSQITAAYA
;
A
#
# COMPACT_ATOMS: atom_id res chain seq x y z
N LEU A 1 -17.82 -12.11 0.91
CA LEU A 1 -19.12 -11.82 1.51
C LEU A 1 -19.19 -12.35 2.93
N ILE A 2 -19.81 -11.60 3.83
CA ILE A 2 -20.18 -12.06 5.18
C ILE A 2 -21.71 -12.03 5.22
N GLY A 3 -22.35 -13.15 5.58
CA GLY A 3 -23.81 -13.28 5.59
C GLY A 3 -24.37 -13.71 6.93
N GLY A 4 -25.67 -13.48 7.12
CA GLY A 4 -26.43 -13.97 8.27
C GLY A 4 -26.97 -12.85 9.17
N PRO A 5 -27.54 -13.22 10.34
CA PRO A 5 -28.28 -12.33 11.21
C PRO A 5 -27.41 -11.23 11.88
N VAL A 6 -26.09 -11.38 11.84
CA VAL A 6 -25.12 -10.39 12.37
C VAL A 6 -24.89 -9.22 11.41
N VAL A 7 -25.33 -9.31 10.15
CA VAL A 7 -25.16 -8.25 9.16
C VAL A 7 -26.19 -7.14 9.42
N CYS A 8 -25.69 -5.92 9.70
CA CYS A 8 -26.53 -4.76 9.94
C CYS A 8 -27.35 -4.35 8.71
N GLN A 9 -28.31 -3.44 8.88
CA GLN A 9 -29.18 -2.99 7.79
C GLN A 9 -28.48 -2.08 6.76
N GLY A 10 -27.31 -1.55 7.09
CA GLY A 10 -26.54 -0.65 6.25
C GLY A 10 -25.87 0.46 7.06
N TYR A 11 -25.21 1.36 6.34
CA TYR A 11 -24.71 2.60 6.90
C TYR A 11 -25.87 3.54 7.26
N TYR A 12 -25.76 4.20 8.39
CA TYR A 12 -26.78 5.13 8.83
C TYR A 12 -26.87 6.34 7.91
N THR A 13 -28.08 6.60 7.40
CA THR A 13 -28.40 7.79 6.60
C THR A 13 -29.51 8.53 7.31
N ALA A 14 -29.22 9.76 7.77
CA ALA A 14 -30.25 10.59 8.42
C ALA A 14 -31.24 11.13 7.38
N SER A 15 -32.53 11.02 7.63
CA SER A 15 -33.58 11.51 6.71
C SER A 15 -33.52 13.03 6.50
N HIS A 16 -33.03 13.78 7.50
CA HIS A 16 -32.90 15.23 7.45
C HIS A 16 -31.54 15.72 6.88
N MET A 17 -30.61 14.81 6.65
CA MET A 17 -29.29 15.10 6.09
C MET A 17 -28.87 13.94 5.19
N PRO A 18 -29.49 13.84 3.99
CA PRO A 18 -29.23 12.75 3.08
C PRO A 18 -27.78 12.82 2.56
N ASP A 19 -27.09 11.68 2.63
CA ASP A 19 -25.76 11.48 2.09
C ASP A 19 -25.84 10.54 0.87
N PRO A 20 -25.76 11.08 -0.36
CA PRO A 20 -25.85 10.28 -1.57
C PRO A 20 -24.74 9.23 -1.69
N GLU A 21 -23.54 9.48 -1.14
CA GLU A 21 -22.43 8.54 -1.17
C GLU A 21 -22.71 7.34 -0.27
N LEU A 22 -23.21 7.57 0.95
CA LEU A 22 -23.60 6.49 1.85
C LEU A 22 -24.80 5.69 1.31
N ALA A 23 -25.76 6.37 0.67
CA ALA A 23 -26.87 5.69 0.01
C ALA A 23 -26.38 4.75 -1.11
N ALA A 24 -25.47 5.23 -1.95
CA ALA A 24 -24.83 4.41 -2.99
C ALA A 24 -24.04 3.23 -2.41
N LYS A 25 -23.31 3.42 -1.33
CA LYS A 25 -22.61 2.34 -0.59
C LYS A 25 -23.59 1.32 -0.03
N ASN A 26 -24.72 1.74 0.53
CA ASN A 26 -25.76 0.83 1.02
C ASN A 26 -26.30 -0.08 -0.10
N THR A 27 -26.40 0.44 -1.32
CA THR A 27 -26.84 -0.35 -2.47
C THR A 27 -25.76 -1.30 -2.98
N SER A 28 -24.50 -0.88 -2.99
CA SER A 28 -23.39 -1.64 -3.59
C SER A 28 -22.73 -2.63 -2.62
N GLU A 29 -22.73 -2.33 -1.32
CA GLU A 29 -22.01 -3.12 -0.31
C GLU A 29 -22.91 -4.09 0.46
N PHE A 30 -24.23 -4.04 0.27
CA PHE A 30 -25.18 -4.98 0.86
C PHE A 30 -26.03 -5.64 -0.22
N SER A 31 -26.31 -6.94 -0.06
CA SER A 31 -27.18 -7.71 -0.93
C SER A 31 -27.99 -8.72 -0.14
N VAL A 32 -29.09 -9.20 -0.73
CA VAL A 32 -29.88 -10.32 -0.21
C VAL A 32 -29.82 -11.45 -1.24
N ILE A 33 -29.35 -12.62 -0.83
CA ILE A 33 -29.23 -13.82 -1.65
C ILE A 33 -29.95 -14.95 -0.89
N ASP A 34 -30.95 -15.56 -1.52
CA ASP A 34 -31.76 -16.64 -0.92
C ASP A 34 -32.33 -16.28 0.46
N GLY A 35 -32.77 -15.05 0.64
CA GLY A 35 -33.34 -14.54 1.89
C GLY A 35 -32.30 -14.22 2.97
N VAL A 36 -31.03 -14.44 2.75
CA VAL A 36 -29.94 -14.12 3.66
C VAL A 36 -29.29 -12.80 3.25
N ARG A 37 -29.13 -11.91 4.23
CA ARG A 37 -28.44 -10.63 4.01
C ARG A 37 -26.92 -10.80 4.07
N TYR A 38 -26.23 -10.21 3.11
CA TYR A 38 -24.78 -10.23 2.98
C TYR A 38 -24.19 -8.82 2.97
N PHE A 39 -23.00 -8.70 3.54
CA PHE A 39 -22.13 -7.53 3.43
C PHE A 39 -20.92 -7.88 2.56
N HIS A 40 -20.64 -7.03 1.57
CA HIS A 40 -19.49 -7.13 0.68
C HIS A 40 -18.31 -6.43 1.31
N THR A 41 -17.45 -7.16 1.99
CA THR A 41 -16.29 -6.60 2.75
C THR A 41 -15.25 -5.94 1.85
N GLY A 42 -15.23 -6.31 0.56
CA GLY A 42 -14.17 -5.89 -0.36
C GLY A 42 -12.85 -6.62 -0.13
N ASP A 43 -12.84 -7.63 0.73
CA ASP A 43 -11.64 -8.43 0.99
C ASP A 43 -11.61 -9.67 0.09
N VAL A 44 -10.42 -10.09 -0.30
CA VAL A 44 -10.13 -11.35 -1.00
C VAL A 44 -9.56 -12.32 0.02
N GLY A 45 -10.16 -13.49 0.10
CA GLY A 45 -9.72 -14.55 0.99
C GLY A 45 -9.50 -15.87 0.26
N GLN A 46 -8.81 -16.78 0.92
CA GLN A 46 -8.55 -18.15 0.47
C GLN A 46 -8.84 -19.11 1.63
N PHE A 47 -9.45 -20.23 1.33
CA PHE A 47 -9.55 -21.33 2.30
C PHE A 47 -8.25 -22.15 2.30
N THR A 48 -7.74 -22.42 3.48
CA THR A 48 -6.63 -23.34 3.68
C THR A 48 -7.10 -24.79 3.53
N ALA A 49 -6.18 -25.74 3.43
CA ALA A 49 -6.53 -27.16 3.28
C ALA A 49 -7.33 -27.72 4.46
N ASP A 50 -7.18 -27.15 5.65
CA ASP A 50 -7.90 -27.46 6.87
C ASP A 50 -9.20 -26.64 7.05
N GLY A 51 -9.61 -25.89 6.02
CA GLY A 51 -10.88 -25.17 5.97
C GLY A 51 -10.90 -23.81 6.69
N GLN A 52 -9.75 -23.27 7.10
CA GLN A 52 -9.67 -21.94 7.70
C GLN A 52 -9.70 -20.86 6.61
N LEU A 53 -10.38 -19.75 6.87
CA LEU A 53 -10.38 -18.60 5.99
C LEU A 53 -9.15 -17.71 6.28
N MET A 54 -8.30 -17.54 5.27
CA MET A 54 -7.16 -16.61 5.30
C MET A 54 -7.46 -15.41 4.42
N ILE A 55 -7.39 -14.20 4.98
CA ILE A 55 -7.52 -12.97 4.19
C ILE A 55 -6.18 -12.69 3.50
N ILE A 56 -6.24 -12.52 2.18
CA ILE A 56 -5.07 -12.26 1.32
C ILE A 56 -4.80 -10.76 1.26
N ASP A 57 -5.79 -9.97 0.81
CA ASP A 57 -5.72 -8.51 0.73
C ASP A 57 -7.11 -7.94 0.40
N ARG A 58 -7.21 -6.63 0.27
CA ARG A 58 -8.40 -5.96 -0.26
C ARG A 58 -8.44 -6.06 -1.78
N LYS A 59 -9.64 -6.26 -2.33
CA LYS A 59 -9.87 -6.33 -3.79
C LYS A 59 -9.26 -5.14 -4.54
N LYS A 60 -9.37 -3.92 -3.98
CA LYS A 60 -8.84 -2.68 -4.58
C LYS A 60 -7.33 -2.48 -4.40
N ASP A 61 -6.71 -3.22 -3.47
CA ASP A 61 -5.27 -3.19 -3.23
C ASP A 61 -4.56 -4.38 -3.90
N LEU A 62 -5.33 -5.24 -4.59
CA LEU A 62 -4.82 -6.35 -5.39
C LEU A 62 -4.74 -5.89 -6.85
N VAL A 63 -3.53 -5.68 -7.33
CA VAL A 63 -3.28 -5.13 -8.67
C VAL A 63 -2.74 -6.21 -9.60
N LYS A 64 -3.36 -6.34 -10.78
CA LYS A 64 -2.89 -7.24 -11.84
C LYS A 64 -1.79 -6.56 -12.64
N LEU A 65 -0.63 -7.20 -12.76
CA LEU A 65 0.47 -6.77 -13.61
C LEU A 65 0.21 -7.13 -15.09
N GLN A 66 1.03 -6.58 -15.98
CA GLN A 66 0.95 -6.78 -17.43
C GLN A 66 0.97 -8.28 -17.82
N GLN A 67 1.73 -9.11 -17.13
CA GLN A 67 1.90 -10.54 -17.43
C GLN A 67 0.83 -11.41 -16.76
N GLY A 68 -0.07 -10.81 -15.98
CA GLY A 68 -1.21 -11.50 -15.38
C GLY A 68 -1.09 -11.84 -13.92
N GLU A 69 0.09 -11.67 -13.31
CA GLU A 69 0.30 -11.86 -11.88
C GLU A 69 -0.42 -10.79 -11.07
N TYR A 70 -0.85 -11.16 -9.86
CA TYR A 70 -1.49 -10.26 -8.92
C TYR A 70 -0.54 -9.90 -7.79
N VAL A 71 -0.36 -8.60 -7.54
CA VAL A 71 0.42 -8.06 -6.43
C VAL A 71 -0.52 -7.54 -5.36
N ALA A 72 -0.39 -8.08 -4.14
CA ALA A 72 -1.07 -7.60 -2.94
C ALA A 72 -0.25 -6.43 -2.36
N LEU A 73 -0.64 -5.18 -2.67
CA LEU A 73 0.13 -3.99 -2.31
C LEU A 73 0.35 -3.87 -0.80
N SER A 74 -0.68 -4.16 0.00
CA SER A 74 -0.60 -4.09 1.46
C SER A 74 0.40 -5.11 2.04
N LYS A 75 0.48 -6.30 1.44
CA LYS A 75 1.48 -7.33 1.81
C LYS A 75 2.91 -6.81 1.57
N VAL A 76 3.15 -6.23 0.40
CA VAL A 76 4.45 -5.63 0.04
C VAL A 76 4.84 -4.53 1.02
N GLU A 77 3.93 -3.60 1.31
CA GLU A 77 4.15 -2.49 2.23
C GLU A 77 4.45 -2.94 3.66
N ASN A 78 3.72 -3.97 4.14
CA ASN A 78 3.97 -4.54 5.47
C ASN A 78 5.35 -5.19 5.59
N VAL A 79 5.83 -5.81 4.51
CA VAL A 79 7.18 -6.37 4.48
C VAL A 79 8.23 -5.26 4.39
N LEU A 80 8.02 -4.22 3.57
CA LEU A 80 8.94 -3.09 3.46
C LEU A 80 9.14 -2.36 4.79
N LYS A 81 8.10 -2.23 5.61
CA LYS A 81 8.18 -1.63 6.96
C LYS A 81 9.11 -2.38 7.92
N GLN A 82 9.51 -3.61 7.62
CA GLN A 82 10.48 -4.35 8.42
C GLN A 82 11.93 -3.91 8.13
N CYS A 83 12.16 -3.16 7.04
CA CYS A 83 13.46 -2.60 6.73
C CYS A 83 13.76 -1.40 7.66
N PRO A 84 14.92 -1.36 8.34
CA PRO A 84 15.23 -0.28 9.31
C PRO A 84 15.22 1.13 8.71
N TYR A 85 15.44 1.26 7.42
CA TYR A 85 15.44 2.53 6.71
C TYR A 85 14.03 3.04 6.38
N VAL A 86 13.00 2.21 6.50
CA VAL A 86 11.63 2.51 6.06
C VAL A 86 10.78 2.97 7.23
N GLY A 87 10.36 4.22 7.22
CA GLY A 87 9.34 4.76 8.13
C GLY A 87 7.93 4.45 7.64
N MET A 88 7.66 4.81 6.38
CA MET A 88 6.41 4.48 5.70
C MET A 88 6.72 4.05 4.26
N ALA A 89 5.86 3.23 3.68
CA ALA A 89 6.01 2.80 2.29
C ALA A 89 4.65 2.71 1.61
N MET A 90 4.61 3.07 0.34
CA MET A 90 3.49 2.82 -0.57
C MET A 90 4.04 2.04 -1.77
N ALA A 91 3.53 0.85 -1.99
CA ALA A 91 3.76 0.09 -3.20
C ALA A 91 2.81 0.57 -4.30
N TYR A 92 3.32 0.69 -5.52
CA TYR A 92 2.55 1.03 -6.71
C TYR A 92 2.79 -0.02 -7.80
N ALA A 93 1.72 -0.42 -8.43
CA ALA A 93 1.71 -1.29 -9.60
C ALA A 93 0.52 -0.93 -10.49
N ASP A 94 0.60 -1.26 -11.76
CA ASP A 94 -0.52 -1.17 -12.70
C ASP A 94 -0.44 -2.25 -13.78
N SER A 95 -1.49 -2.37 -14.58
CA SER A 95 -1.59 -3.40 -15.63
C SER A 95 -0.74 -3.13 -16.88
N LYS A 96 -0.02 -2.02 -16.95
CA LYS A 96 0.84 -1.64 -18.07
C LYS A 96 2.29 -2.07 -17.86
N HIS A 97 2.65 -2.40 -16.63
CA HIS A 97 4.03 -2.71 -16.24
C HIS A 97 4.14 -4.13 -15.67
N SER A 98 5.32 -4.73 -15.84
CA SER A 98 5.61 -6.10 -15.41
C SER A 98 6.17 -6.21 -13.99
N TYR A 99 6.33 -5.10 -13.27
CA TYR A 99 6.87 -5.05 -11.92
C TYR A 99 6.25 -3.93 -11.10
N ALA A 100 6.32 -4.07 -9.78
CA ALA A 100 5.94 -3.03 -8.85
C ALA A 100 7.10 -2.07 -8.56
N VAL A 101 6.78 -0.85 -8.15
CA VAL A 101 7.72 0.15 -7.61
C VAL A 101 7.25 0.58 -6.22
N ALA A 102 8.10 1.24 -5.45
CA ALA A 102 7.71 1.73 -4.15
C ALA A 102 8.16 3.18 -3.92
N VAL A 103 7.33 3.96 -3.23
CA VAL A 103 7.69 5.24 -2.64
C VAL A 103 7.90 4.99 -1.15
N VAL A 104 9.03 5.44 -0.63
CA VAL A 104 9.48 5.17 0.74
C VAL A 104 9.77 6.47 1.46
N VAL A 105 9.08 6.71 2.57
CA VAL A 105 9.47 7.70 3.56
C VAL A 105 10.58 7.10 4.41
N VAL A 106 11.75 7.71 4.39
CA VAL A 106 12.93 7.17 5.09
C VAL A 106 12.92 7.51 6.58
N ASN A 107 13.46 6.62 7.39
CA ASN A 107 13.78 6.90 8.78
C ASN A 107 15.04 7.77 8.85
N GLU A 108 14.93 8.97 9.41
CA GLU A 108 16.01 9.97 9.44
C GLU A 108 17.28 9.47 10.12
N ALA A 109 17.17 8.87 11.32
CA ALA A 109 18.34 8.45 12.07
C ALA A 109 19.15 7.32 11.39
N PRO A 110 18.53 6.25 10.85
CA PRO A 110 19.22 5.28 10.02
C PRO A 110 19.82 5.87 8.74
N LEU A 111 19.09 6.79 8.05
CA LEU A 111 19.58 7.47 6.85
C LEU A 111 20.86 8.26 7.14
N LYS A 112 20.88 9.09 8.20
CA LYS A 112 22.05 9.85 8.59
C LYS A 112 23.25 8.96 8.95
N LYS A 113 23.03 7.85 9.65
CA LYS A 113 24.09 6.88 9.95
C LYS A 113 24.66 6.24 8.68
N LEU A 114 23.81 5.87 7.72
CA LEU A 114 24.23 5.35 6.44
C LEU A 114 25.07 6.37 5.66
N ALA A 115 24.59 7.62 5.55
CA ALA A 115 25.30 8.69 4.88
C ALA A 115 26.69 8.93 5.48
N ALA A 116 26.79 9.01 6.82
CA ALA A 116 28.05 9.16 7.52
C ALA A 116 29.01 7.98 7.23
N SER A 117 28.52 6.74 7.22
CA SER A 117 29.34 5.56 6.93
C SER A 117 29.89 5.53 5.49
N LYS A 118 29.25 6.24 4.57
CA LYS A 118 29.67 6.39 3.17
C LYS A 118 30.40 7.70 2.89
N ASN A 119 30.66 8.52 3.90
CA ASN A 119 31.22 9.88 3.77
C ASN A 119 30.41 10.78 2.82
N ILE A 120 29.07 10.64 2.84
CA ILE A 120 28.14 11.46 2.06
C ILE A 120 27.53 12.51 2.98
N SER A 121 27.64 13.77 2.60
CA SER A 121 27.07 14.92 3.32
C SER A 121 25.92 15.53 2.50
N GLY A 122 24.94 16.13 3.18
CA GLY A 122 23.82 16.83 2.55
C GLY A 122 22.64 16.93 3.52
N ASP A 123 21.62 17.68 3.12
CA ASP A 123 20.34 17.66 3.78
C ASP A 123 19.57 16.35 3.47
N LEU A 124 18.43 16.15 4.10
CA LEU A 124 17.67 14.90 3.97
C LEU A 124 17.20 14.66 2.52
N ASP A 125 16.80 15.72 1.81
CA ASP A 125 16.32 15.59 0.43
C ASP A 125 17.48 15.28 -0.53
N GLN A 126 18.63 15.90 -0.33
CA GLN A 126 19.85 15.59 -1.07
C GLN A 126 20.30 14.13 -0.83
N LEU A 127 20.20 13.64 0.40
CA LEU A 127 20.50 12.25 0.74
C LEU A 127 19.51 11.29 0.07
N CYS A 128 18.21 11.61 0.06
CA CYS A 128 17.18 10.80 -0.63
C CYS A 128 17.37 10.76 -2.16
N ALA A 129 18.00 11.80 -2.75
CA ALA A 129 18.32 11.86 -4.17
C ALA A 129 19.70 11.27 -4.52
N ASN A 130 20.55 10.98 -3.54
CA ASN A 130 21.90 10.46 -3.76
C ASN A 130 21.88 9.01 -4.25
N ALA A 131 22.44 8.75 -5.42
CA ALA A 131 22.41 7.42 -6.07
C ALA A 131 22.98 6.29 -5.21
N THR A 132 24.04 6.55 -4.43
CA THR A 132 24.63 5.55 -3.52
C THR A 132 23.67 5.23 -2.38
N ILE A 133 23.07 6.24 -1.77
CA ILE A 133 22.09 6.06 -0.69
C ILE A 133 20.85 5.34 -1.20
N VAL A 134 20.31 5.75 -2.36
CA VAL A 134 19.15 5.09 -2.99
C VAL A 134 19.45 3.63 -3.26
N LYS A 135 20.65 3.31 -3.77
CA LYS A 135 21.06 1.92 -4.03
C LYS A 135 21.11 1.10 -2.74
N GLU A 136 21.78 1.59 -1.69
CA GLU A 136 21.93 0.88 -0.41
C GLU A 136 20.57 0.60 0.24
N ILE A 137 19.68 1.60 0.28
CA ILE A 137 18.33 1.44 0.85
C ILE A 137 17.50 0.49 -0.01
N SER A 138 17.60 0.59 -1.34
CA SER A 138 16.92 -0.33 -2.27
C SER A 138 17.37 -1.78 -2.05
N ASP A 139 18.67 -2.01 -1.88
CA ASP A 139 19.20 -3.34 -1.62
C ASP A 139 18.75 -3.88 -0.26
N ALA A 140 18.70 -3.02 0.77
CA ALA A 140 18.15 -3.37 2.09
C ALA A 140 16.65 -3.70 2.02
N CYS A 141 15.85 -2.91 1.27
CA CYS A 141 14.43 -3.20 1.03
C CYS A 141 14.22 -4.53 0.31
N LYS A 142 15.02 -4.81 -0.73
CA LYS A 142 14.99 -6.11 -1.43
C LYS A 142 15.38 -7.27 -0.51
N ALA A 143 16.34 -7.07 0.40
CA ALA A 143 16.68 -8.06 1.42
C ALA A 143 15.50 -8.32 2.38
N ALA A 144 14.80 -7.28 2.84
CA ALA A 144 13.59 -7.40 3.63
C ALA A 144 12.48 -8.16 2.86
N CYS A 145 12.29 -7.87 1.57
CA CYS A 145 11.34 -8.59 0.72
C CYS A 145 11.65 -10.09 0.63
N ARG A 146 12.93 -10.45 0.47
CA ARG A 146 13.36 -11.87 0.47
C ARG A 146 13.10 -12.53 1.83
N ALA A 147 13.45 -11.86 2.93
CA ALA A 147 13.19 -12.36 4.28
C ALA A 147 11.70 -12.53 4.56
N GLY A 148 10.86 -11.61 4.07
CA GLY A 148 9.41 -11.65 4.13
C GLY A 148 8.77 -12.62 3.12
N LYS A 149 9.56 -13.39 2.37
CA LYS A 149 9.14 -14.40 1.39
C LYS A 149 8.24 -13.83 0.29
N LEU A 150 8.45 -12.59 -0.13
CA LEU A 150 7.83 -12.05 -1.33
C LEU A 150 8.42 -12.73 -2.56
N VAL A 151 7.57 -13.08 -3.50
CA VAL A 151 8.00 -13.62 -4.79
C VAL A 151 8.55 -12.52 -5.70
N GLY A 152 9.23 -12.88 -6.78
CA GLY A 152 9.98 -11.93 -7.62
C GLY A 152 9.14 -10.74 -8.11
N PHE A 153 7.95 -10.99 -8.63
CA PHE A 153 7.07 -9.93 -9.14
C PHE A 153 6.40 -9.09 -8.04
N GLU A 154 6.32 -9.56 -6.79
CA GLU A 154 5.85 -8.79 -5.63
C GLU A 154 6.95 -7.84 -5.10
N THR A 155 8.22 -8.14 -5.35
CA THR A 155 9.34 -7.32 -4.88
C THR A 155 9.48 -6.08 -5.76
N PRO A 156 9.36 -4.84 -5.19
CA PRO A 156 9.54 -3.65 -5.99
C PRO A 156 10.90 -3.60 -6.68
N ALA A 157 10.90 -3.32 -7.98
CA ALA A 157 12.13 -3.26 -8.77
C ALA A 157 12.92 -1.98 -8.49
N LYS A 158 12.20 -0.85 -8.31
CA LYS A 158 12.78 0.47 -8.05
C LYS A 158 12.07 1.16 -6.88
N TYR A 159 12.80 2.05 -6.21
CA TYR A 159 12.35 2.76 -5.02
C TYR A 159 12.59 4.26 -5.19
N ALA A 160 11.55 5.06 -4.96
CA ALA A 160 11.67 6.51 -4.80
C ALA A 160 11.74 6.81 -3.30
N LEU A 161 12.73 7.58 -2.88
CA LEU A 161 12.89 7.95 -1.47
C LEU A 161 12.41 9.37 -1.24
N THR A 162 11.83 9.62 -0.08
CA THR A 162 11.48 10.95 0.42
C THR A 162 11.77 11.05 1.91
N ALA A 163 12.19 12.22 2.34
CA ALA A 163 12.36 12.52 3.76
C ALA A 163 11.08 13.10 4.38
N GLU A 164 10.15 13.61 3.57
CA GLU A 164 8.93 14.23 4.06
C GLU A 164 7.97 13.17 4.64
N PRO A 165 7.62 13.26 5.94
CA PRO A 165 6.68 12.34 6.57
C PRO A 165 5.27 12.49 5.97
N TRP A 166 4.57 11.37 5.80
CA TRP A 166 3.17 11.40 5.43
C TRP A 166 2.31 11.56 6.67
N THR A 167 1.52 12.62 6.69
CA THR A 167 0.67 13.02 7.82
C THR A 167 -0.77 13.28 7.35
N PRO A 168 -1.74 13.34 8.28
CA PRO A 168 -3.08 13.83 7.95
C PRO A 168 -3.08 15.27 7.43
N ASP A 169 -2.16 16.10 7.90
CA ASP A 169 -2.10 17.53 7.55
C ASP A 169 -1.69 17.77 6.10
N ASN A 170 -0.79 16.93 5.55
CA ASN A 170 -0.43 16.97 4.12
C ASN A 170 -1.28 16.03 3.27
N ASP A 171 -2.34 15.49 3.83
CA ASP A 171 -3.37 14.68 3.16
C ASP A 171 -2.84 13.36 2.53
N MET A 172 -1.67 12.89 2.95
CA MET A 172 -1.08 11.64 2.45
C MET A 172 -1.63 10.41 3.19
N VAL A 173 -2.14 10.60 4.41
CA VAL A 173 -2.76 9.55 5.21
C VAL A 173 -4.05 10.05 5.86
N THR A 174 -4.90 9.13 6.29
CA THR A 174 -6.07 9.47 7.11
C THR A 174 -5.66 9.74 8.56
N ALA A 175 -6.57 10.27 9.40
CA ALA A 175 -6.35 10.42 10.84
C ALA A 175 -5.99 9.10 11.55
N ALA A 176 -6.34 7.95 10.97
CA ALA A 176 -5.96 6.61 11.43
C ALA A 176 -4.66 6.09 10.76
N PHE A 177 -3.87 6.97 10.14
CA PHE A 177 -2.61 6.66 9.44
C PHE A 177 -2.75 5.61 8.32
N LYS A 178 -3.93 5.53 7.68
CA LYS A 178 -4.13 4.72 6.47
C LYS A 178 -3.73 5.51 5.23
N LEU A 179 -2.98 4.91 4.32
CA LEU A 179 -2.50 5.56 3.09
C LEU A 179 -3.66 6.07 2.23
N LYS A 180 -3.59 7.33 1.83
CA LYS A 180 -4.41 7.90 0.77
C LYS A 180 -3.68 7.74 -0.57
N ARG A 181 -3.73 6.52 -1.13
CA ARG A 181 -2.95 6.12 -2.30
C ARG A 181 -3.03 7.08 -3.47
N GLN A 182 -4.23 7.59 -3.78
CA GLN A 182 -4.42 8.52 -4.90
C GLN A 182 -3.63 9.81 -4.71
N ASN A 183 -3.61 10.35 -3.49
CA ASN A 183 -2.89 11.57 -3.15
C ASN A 183 -1.37 11.35 -3.23
N ILE A 184 -0.89 10.23 -2.69
CA ILE A 184 0.53 9.87 -2.77
C ILE A 184 0.96 9.67 -4.23
N VAL A 185 0.16 8.95 -5.03
CA VAL A 185 0.43 8.76 -6.47
C VAL A 185 0.46 10.10 -7.21
N ALA A 186 -0.45 11.03 -6.89
CA ALA A 186 -0.47 12.35 -7.50
C ALA A 186 0.79 13.16 -7.13
N ALA A 187 1.18 13.17 -5.86
CA ALA A 187 2.36 13.89 -5.36
C ALA A 187 3.67 13.32 -5.91
N PHE A 188 3.78 12.00 -6.04
CA PHE A 188 5.01 11.31 -6.50
C PHE A 188 4.94 10.83 -7.95
N LYS A 189 4.05 11.41 -8.76
CA LYS A 189 3.80 10.98 -10.15
C LYS A 189 5.07 10.98 -11.00
N SER A 190 5.91 12.00 -10.90
CA SER A 190 7.16 12.10 -11.66
C SER A 190 8.15 11.00 -11.29
N GLN A 191 8.32 10.73 -9.99
CA GLN A 191 9.23 9.69 -9.48
C GLN A 191 8.73 8.30 -9.84
N ILE A 192 7.42 8.05 -9.74
CA ILE A 192 6.81 6.78 -10.16
C ILE A 192 7.00 6.57 -11.66
N THR A 193 6.75 7.60 -12.48
CA THR A 193 6.97 7.51 -13.93
C THR A 193 8.44 7.24 -14.27
N ALA A 194 9.38 7.95 -13.64
CA ALA A 194 10.81 7.73 -13.83
C ALA A 194 11.27 6.33 -13.35
N ALA A 195 10.59 5.73 -12.39
CA ALA A 195 10.88 4.37 -11.95
C ALA A 195 10.47 3.32 -12.99
N TYR A 196 9.59 3.63 -13.93
CA TYR A 196 9.20 2.73 -15.02
C TYR A 196 9.94 3.00 -16.35
N ALA A 197 10.66 4.12 -16.44
CA ALA A 197 11.56 4.40 -17.55
C ALA A 197 12.88 3.63 -17.39
#